data_c7ce6ba1e09439f999dbd149cba0b231
#
_entry.id   c7ce6ba1e09439f999dbd149cba0b231
#
_cell.length_a   1.000
_cell.length_b   1.000
_cell.length_c   1.000
_cell.angle_alpha   90.00
_cell.angle_beta   90.00
_cell.angle_gamma   90.00
#
_symmetry.space_group_name_H-M   'P 1'
#
loop_
_entity.id
_entity.type
_entity.pdbx_description
1 polymer ?
#
loop_
_entity_poly.entity_id
_entity_poly.type
_entity_poly.pdbx_seq_one_letter_code
_entity_poly.pdbx_strand_id
1 'polypeptide(L)'
;MKRHLAQSVGVSRETSLANRNVTMDNLIVNASHSLNLSEKRIVSAAIAKLDSLSKTPSTKPIRITAAEFAECFNIEPPTAYEQLKKASQNLFQRYITRVRETSKGPTVEKIRWIDRIAYQDGEGYVELNFTAHVSPYLTALEKRFTTYKLQHTSALRSIHSWRLFENLKRWESTGKWIVSIEEFHQVMEAGKSYQENFAQLRKWVIEPAVKELREINELEINWVPVKMGRKVGRLVFTFKPTDQLSLPLSLNAAQ
;
A
#
# COMPACT_ATOMS: atom_id res chain seq x y z
N MET A 1 29.21 41.36 -10.35
CA MET A 1 27.79 41.01 -10.51
C MET A 1 27.67 39.79 -11.41
N LYS A 2 27.69 38.57 -10.88
CA LYS A 2 27.43 37.34 -11.65
C LYS A 2 26.25 36.64 -10.97
N ARG A 3 25.12 36.62 -11.66
CA ARG A 3 23.90 35.89 -11.24
C ARG A 3 24.13 34.40 -11.52
N HIS A 4 24.18 33.58 -10.49
CA HIS A 4 24.03 32.13 -10.62
C HIS A 4 22.55 31.84 -10.86
N LEU A 5 22.21 31.47 -12.07
CA LEU A 5 20.96 30.80 -12.40
C LEU A 5 21.03 29.39 -11.83
N ALA A 6 20.23 29.12 -10.82
CA ALA A 6 19.97 27.77 -10.38
C ALA A 6 19.22 27.05 -11.50
N GLN A 7 19.88 26.12 -12.18
CA GLN A 7 19.23 25.18 -13.09
C GLN A 7 18.39 24.23 -12.23
N SER A 8 17.08 24.36 -12.31
CA SER A 8 16.15 23.34 -11.84
C SER A 8 16.36 22.10 -12.73
N VAL A 9 17.01 21.08 -12.17
CA VAL A 9 17.12 19.77 -12.80
C VAL A 9 15.71 19.19 -12.81
N GLY A 10 15.06 19.28 -13.96
CA GLY A 10 13.76 18.63 -14.18
C GLY A 10 13.96 17.11 -14.13
N VAL A 11 13.58 16.52 -13.00
CA VAL A 11 13.43 15.07 -12.91
C VAL A 11 12.33 14.69 -13.88
N SER A 12 12.64 13.88 -14.89
CA SER A 12 11.65 13.44 -15.87
C SER A 12 10.51 12.74 -15.12
N ARG A 13 9.25 13.04 -15.47
CA ARG A 13 8.05 12.47 -14.82
C ARG A 13 8.05 10.93 -14.76
N GLU A 14 8.78 10.26 -15.65
CA GLU A 14 8.91 8.79 -15.69
C GLU A 14 9.74 8.22 -14.55
N THR A 15 10.62 8.99 -13.93
CA THR A 15 11.50 8.55 -12.83
C THR A 15 10.96 8.90 -11.45
N SER A 16 9.87 9.67 -11.35
CA SER A 16 9.24 10.02 -10.08
C SER A 16 8.83 8.76 -9.29
N LEU A 17 9.05 8.79 -7.96
CA LEU A 17 8.68 7.70 -7.06
C LEU A 17 7.20 7.32 -7.18
N ALA A 18 6.33 8.30 -7.38
CA ALA A 18 4.88 8.11 -7.53
C ALA A 18 4.51 7.23 -8.73
N ASN A 19 5.30 7.26 -9.81
CA ASN A 19 5.07 6.48 -11.03
C ASN A 19 5.63 5.06 -10.97
N ARG A 20 6.38 4.72 -9.93
CA ARG A 20 6.94 3.38 -9.76
C ARG A 20 5.90 2.38 -9.28
N ASN A 21 6.08 1.13 -9.62
CA ASN A 21 5.21 0.05 -9.20
C ASN A 21 5.54 -0.40 -7.78
N VAL A 22 4.51 -0.56 -6.98
CA VAL A 22 4.52 -1.32 -5.72
C VAL A 22 4.06 -2.72 -6.08
N THR A 23 4.93 -3.71 -5.95
CA THR A 23 4.64 -5.11 -6.25
C THR A 23 4.96 -5.97 -5.05
N MET A 24 3.99 -6.76 -4.59
CA MET A 24 4.16 -7.63 -3.44
C MET A 24 3.31 -8.89 -3.56
N ASP A 25 3.76 -9.97 -2.93
CA ASP A 25 3.01 -11.22 -2.84
C ASP A 25 1.67 -11.00 -2.12
N ASN A 26 0.63 -11.70 -2.58
CA ASN A 26 -0.70 -11.64 -1.98
C ASN A 26 -0.73 -12.14 -0.53
N LEU A 27 0.25 -12.93 -0.09
CA LEU A 27 0.41 -13.32 1.30
C LEU A 27 0.72 -12.10 2.19
N ILE A 28 1.48 -11.12 1.67
CA ILE A 28 1.73 -9.86 2.38
C ILE A 28 0.47 -9.00 2.41
N VAL A 29 -0.24 -8.87 1.28
CA VAL A 29 -1.49 -8.08 1.22
C VAL A 29 -2.49 -8.55 2.28
N ASN A 30 -2.58 -9.86 2.50
CA ASN A 30 -3.51 -10.49 3.45
C ASN A 30 -3.00 -10.57 4.89
N ALA A 31 -1.71 -10.38 5.12
CA ALA A 31 -1.15 -10.50 6.44
C ALA A 31 -1.54 -9.32 7.35
N SER A 32 -1.55 -9.56 8.65
CA SER A 32 -1.60 -8.48 9.63
C SER A 32 -0.20 -7.92 9.85
N HIS A 33 -0.03 -6.60 9.68
CA HIS A 33 1.27 -5.94 9.83
C HIS A 33 1.29 -4.82 10.87
N SER A 34 0.16 -4.45 11.44
CA SER A 34 0.01 -3.38 12.43
C SER A 34 0.66 -2.05 12.01
N LEU A 35 0.73 -1.79 10.70
CA LEU A 35 1.28 -0.55 10.18
C LEU A 35 0.25 0.57 10.26
N ASN A 36 0.67 1.75 10.73
CA ASN A 36 -0.07 2.98 10.54
C ASN A 36 0.15 3.55 9.13
N LEU A 37 -0.54 4.64 8.79
CA LEU A 37 -0.47 5.23 7.46
C LEU A 37 0.95 5.70 7.08
N SER A 38 1.68 6.33 8.00
CA SER A 38 3.04 6.81 7.74
C SER A 38 4.03 5.65 7.54
N GLU A 39 3.90 4.60 8.34
CA GLU A 39 4.69 3.37 8.19
C GLU A 39 4.35 2.65 6.86
N LYS A 40 3.08 2.63 6.45
CA LYS A 40 2.66 2.06 5.17
C LYS A 40 3.21 2.86 3.99
N ARG A 41 3.25 4.19 4.08
CA ARG A 41 3.86 5.06 3.07
C ARG A 41 5.33 4.74 2.86
N ILE A 42 6.12 4.62 3.94
CA ILE A 42 7.56 4.33 3.81
C ILE A 42 7.80 2.91 3.28
N VAL A 43 7.03 1.91 3.72
CA VAL A 43 7.12 0.54 3.19
C VAL A 43 6.82 0.53 1.70
N SER A 44 5.74 1.18 1.27
CA SER A 44 5.34 1.21 -0.14
C SER A 44 6.33 2.00 -1.00
N ALA A 45 6.88 3.11 -0.49
CA ALA A 45 7.97 3.85 -1.14
C ALA A 45 9.23 3.00 -1.31
N ALA A 46 9.60 2.22 -0.29
CA ALA A 46 10.74 1.31 -0.36
C ALA A 46 10.51 0.18 -1.36
N ILE A 47 9.31 -0.45 -1.35
CA ILE A 47 8.96 -1.50 -2.31
C ILE A 47 9.00 -0.96 -3.74
N ALA A 48 8.51 0.25 -3.99
CA ALA A 48 8.52 0.90 -5.30
C ALA A 48 9.95 1.14 -5.85
N LYS A 49 10.96 1.10 -4.98
CA LYS A 49 12.39 1.21 -5.38
C LYS A 49 13.07 -0.14 -5.60
N LEU A 50 12.40 -1.24 -5.30
CA LEU A 50 12.91 -2.57 -5.60
C LEU A 50 12.71 -2.92 -7.08
N ASP A 51 13.63 -3.75 -7.58
CA ASP A 51 13.43 -4.44 -8.85
C ASP A 51 12.60 -5.71 -8.60
N SER A 52 11.29 -5.61 -8.82
CA SER A 52 10.37 -6.75 -8.63
C SER A 52 10.61 -7.90 -9.62
N LEU A 53 11.31 -7.63 -10.74
CA LEU A 53 11.67 -8.64 -11.75
C LEU A 53 12.98 -9.36 -11.43
N SER A 54 13.70 -8.92 -10.41
CA SER A 54 14.93 -9.60 -9.96
C SER A 54 14.64 -11.05 -9.62
N LYS A 55 15.45 -11.96 -10.15
CA LYS A 55 15.34 -13.40 -9.86
C LYS A 55 15.81 -13.79 -8.46
N THR A 56 16.47 -12.88 -7.77
CA THR A 56 17.00 -13.12 -6.42
C THR A 56 16.43 -12.11 -5.43
N PRO A 57 16.06 -12.56 -4.22
CA PRO A 57 15.65 -11.66 -3.16
C PRO A 57 16.72 -10.61 -2.84
N SER A 58 16.33 -9.36 -2.72
CA SER A 58 17.24 -8.25 -2.46
C SER A 58 17.14 -7.79 -1.00
N THR A 59 18.28 -7.77 -0.32
CA THR A 59 18.45 -7.18 1.02
C THR A 59 19.36 -5.95 0.97
N LYS A 60 19.58 -5.38 -0.24
CA LYS A 60 20.39 -4.17 -0.41
C LYS A 60 19.72 -2.98 0.28
N PRO A 61 20.52 -2.02 0.77
CA PRO A 61 19.98 -0.78 1.31
C PRO A 61 19.13 -0.02 0.28
N ILE A 62 17.99 0.46 0.73
CA ILE A 62 17.07 1.27 -0.06
C ILE A 62 17.08 2.66 0.54
N ARG A 63 17.54 3.65 -0.23
CA ARG A 63 17.54 5.05 0.17
C ARG A 63 16.26 5.74 -0.28
N ILE A 64 15.60 6.43 0.65
CA ILE A 64 14.44 7.28 0.41
C ILE A 64 14.82 8.68 0.86
N THR A 65 14.77 9.65 -0.06
CA THR A 65 15.04 11.05 0.26
C THR A 65 13.78 11.74 0.75
N ALA A 66 13.93 12.75 1.60
CA ALA A 66 12.82 13.56 2.06
C ALA A 66 12.14 14.30 0.91
N ALA A 67 12.90 14.71 -0.11
CA ALA A 67 12.38 15.40 -1.29
C ALA A 67 11.44 14.48 -2.10
N GLU A 68 11.88 13.25 -2.46
CA GLU A 68 11.02 12.32 -3.21
C GLU A 68 9.82 11.85 -2.38
N PHE A 69 9.96 11.75 -1.05
CA PHE A 69 8.87 11.39 -0.16
C PHE A 69 7.84 12.54 -0.05
N ALA A 70 8.32 13.77 0.08
CA ALA A 70 7.50 14.99 0.09
C ALA A 70 6.68 15.11 -1.21
N GLU A 71 7.35 15.00 -2.35
CA GLU A 71 6.71 15.05 -3.69
C GLU A 71 5.67 13.95 -3.84
N CYS A 72 6.03 12.69 -3.52
CA CYS A 72 5.14 11.54 -3.72
C CYS A 72 3.86 11.61 -2.88
N PHE A 73 3.96 12.05 -1.63
CA PHE A 73 2.85 12.04 -0.66
C PHE A 73 2.25 13.42 -0.40
N ASN A 74 2.64 14.43 -1.17
CA ASN A 74 2.21 15.82 -1.03
C ASN A 74 2.35 16.30 0.44
N ILE A 75 3.57 16.18 0.98
CA ILE A 75 3.93 16.59 2.33
C ILE A 75 4.85 17.81 2.23
N GLU A 76 4.64 18.78 3.10
CA GLU A 76 5.53 19.96 3.18
C GLU A 76 6.99 19.54 3.46
N PRO A 77 7.99 20.02 2.68
CA PRO A 77 9.36 19.56 2.76
C PRO A 77 9.98 19.59 4.16
N PRO A 78 9.79 20.64 5.00
CA PRO A 78 10.34 20.67 6.35
C PRO A 78 9.83 19.55 7.25
N THR A 79 8.58 19.09 7.00
CA THR A 79 7.92 18.04 7.77
C THR A 79 8.25 16.64 7.25
N ALA A 80 8.62 16.54 5.97
CA ALA A 80 8.79 15.25 5.29
C ALA A 80 9.94 14.43 5.90
N TYR A 81 11.08 15.04 6.20
CA TYR A 81 12.21 14.34 6.82
C TYR A 81 11.86 13.80 8.20
N GLU A 82 11.23 14.61 9.05
CA GLU A 82 10.84 14.19 10.39
C GLU A 82 9.81 13.04 10.35
N GLN A 83 8.83 13.14 9.44
CA GLN A 83 7.86 12.05 9.25
C GLN A 83 8.55 10.77 8.75
N LEU A 84 9.46 10.88 7.78
CA LEU A 84 10.20 9.77 7.22
C LEU A 84 11.07 9.08 8.28
N LYS A 85 11.84 9.87 9.07
CA LYS A 85 12.68 9.41 10.16
C LYS A 85 11.85 8.70 11.23
N LYS A 86 10.80 9.34 11.73
CA LYS A 86 9.92 8.76 12.75
C LYS A 86 9.22 7.50 12.27
N ALA A 87 8.71 7.49 11.04
CA ALA A 87 8.06 6.32 10.46
C ALA A 87 9.03 5.14 10.32
N SER A 88 10.29 5.39 9.91
CA SER A 88 11.31 4.34 9.81
C SER A 88 11.68 3.75 11.16
N GLN A 89 11.81 4.57 12.21
CA GLN A 89 12.07 4.12 13.58
C GLN A 89 10.93 3.24 14.12
N ASN A 90 9.68 3.65 13.88
CA ASN A 90 8.52 2.85 14.27
C ASN A 90 8.47 1.54 13.47
N LEU A 91 8.72 1.59 12.16
CA LEU A 91 8.73 0.41 11.29
C LEU A 91 9.73 -0.65 11.74
N PHE A 92 10.86 -0.23 12.32
CA PHE A 92 11.87 -1.15 12.86
C PHE A 92 11.33 -2.07 13.97
N GLN A 93 10.24 -1.67 14.63
CA GLN A 93 9.56 -2.47 15.66
C GLN A 93 8.38 -3.27 15.11
N ARG A 94 8.02 -3.07 13.82
CA ARG A 94 6.87 -3.75 13.22
C ARG A 94 7.24 -5.12 12.67
N TYR A 95 6.25 -5.99 12.67
CA TYR A 95 6.35 -7.33 12.10
C TYR A 95 5.07 -7.71 11.36
N ILE A 96 5.22 -8.63 10.44
CA ILE A 96 4.14 -9.32 9.76
C ILE A 96 3.77 -10.51 10.61
N THR A 97 2.50 -10.68 10.93
CA THR A 97 1.99 -11.87 11.63
C THR A 97 1.29 -12.78 10.63
N ARG A 98 1.70 -14.03 10.58
CA ARG A 98 1.06 -15.08 9.79
C ARG A 98 0.62 -16.19 10.71
N VAL A 99 -0.56 -16.72 10.48
CA VAL A 99 -1.06 -17.92 11.11
C VAL A 99 -1.15 -19.02 10.06
N ARG A 100 -0.54 -20.13 10.30
CA ARG A 100 -0.57 -21.30 9.42
C ARG A 100 -1.09 -22.50 10.20
N GLU A 101 -2.16 -23.09 9.71
CA GLU A 101 -2.67 -24.33 10.28
C GLU A 101 -1.72 -25.49 10.01
N THR A 102 -1.48 -26.29 11.02
CA THR A 102 -0.69 -27.52 10.94
C THR A 102 -1.45 -28.67 11.59
N SER A 103 -1.00 -29.90 11.36
CA SER A 103 -1.60 -31.10 11.99
C SER A 103 -1.57 -31.08 13.53
N LYS A 104 -0.73 -30.22 14.13
CA LYS A 104 -0.59 -30.04 15.59
C LYS A 104 -1.26 -28.75 16.10
N GLY A 105 -2.01 -28.05 15.24
CA GLY A 105 -2.66 -26.78 15.55
C GLY A 105 -2.00 -25.57 14.86
N PRO A 106 -2.49 -24.35 15.12
CA PRO A 106 -2.01 -23.15 14.46
C PRO A 106 -0.59 -22.78 14.88
N THR A 107 0.26 -22.53 13.88
CA THR A 107 1.59 -21.96 14.08
C THR A 107 1.53 -20.46 13.79
N VAL A 108 1.94 -19.65 14.76
CA VAL A 108 2.04 -18.19 14.63
C VAL A 108 3.48 -17.83 14.29
N GLU A 109 3.68 -17.25 13.13
CA GLU A 109 4.97 -16.75 12.65
C GLU A 109 4.97 -15.21 12.68
N LYS A 110 6.07 -14.63 13.19
CA LYS A 110 6.29 -13.19 13.20
C LYS A 110 7.58 -12.86 12.47
N ILE A 111 7.48 -12.06 11.42
CA ILE A 111 8.59 -11.67 10.55
C ILE A 111 8.74 -10.15 10.62
N ARG A 112 9.93 -9.64 10.97
CA ARG A 112 10.18 -8.20 10.93
C ARG A 112 10.24 -7.71 9.50
N TRP A 113 9.71 -6.50 9.26
CA TRP A 113 9.79 -5.85 7.96
C TRP A 113 11.22 -5.54 7.55
N ILE A 114 11.95 -4.91 8.45
CA ILE A 114 13.32 -4.42 8.22
C ILE A 114 14.24 -4.85 9.36
N ASP A 115 15.51 -5.02 9.05
CA ASP A 115 16.56 -5.37 10.01
C ASP A 115 17.60 -4.25 10.19
N ARG A 116 17.56 -3.21 9.32
CA ARG A 116 18.45 -2.06 9.38
C ARG A 116 17.72 -0.79 9.00
N ILE A 117 17.99 0.27 9.76
CA ILE A 117 17.72 1.65 9.37
C ILE A 117 18.99 2.47 9.57
N ALA A 118 19.23 3.45 8.70
CA ALA A 118 20.28 4.44 8.86
C ALA A 118 19.76 5.79 8.38
N TYR A 119 20.10 6.83 9.10
CA TYR A 119 19.82 8.22 8.75
C TYR A 119 20.91 9.11 9.35
N GLN A 120 21.12 10.25 8.72
CA GLN A 120 22.02 11.28 9.19
C GLN A 120 21.26 12.60 9.18
N ASP A 121 21.24 13.27 10.32
CA ASP A 121 20.57 14.57 10.43
C ASP A 121 21.26 15.59 9.53
N GLY A 122 20.46 16.37 8.79
CA GLY A 122 20.94 17.31 7.79
C GLY A 122 21.07 16.74 6.36
N GLU A 123 21.17 15.42 6.19
CA GLU A 123 21.34 14.80 4.86
C GLU A 123 20.04 14.54 4.11
N GLY A 124 18.90 14.67 4.78
CA GLY A 124 17.59 14.60 4.15
C GLY A 124 17.20 13.24 3.55
N TYR A 125 17.73 12.14 4.08
CA TYR A 125 17.35 10.80 3.64
C TYR A 125 17.29 9.79 4.79
N VAL A 126 16.63 8.69 4.54
CA VAL A 126 16.65 7.48 5.35
C VAL A 126 17.03 6.29 4.45
N GLU A 127 17.86 5.40 4.97
CA GLU A 127 18.11 4.10 4.37
C GLU A 127 17.48 3.00 5.22
N LEU A 128 16.91 2.00 4.56
CA LEU A 128 16.40 0.80 5.22
C LEU A 128 16.73 -0.46 4.41
N ASN A 129 16.77 -1.59 5.09
CA ASN A 129 16.91 -2.90 4.47
C ASN A 129 15.71 -3.78 4.87
N PHE A 130 15.05 -4.38 3.88
CA PHE A 130 14.10 -5.45 4.16
C PHE A 130 14.84 -6.68 4.66
N THR A 131 14.23 -7.41 5.61
CA THR A 131 14.81 -8.66 6.11
C THR A 131 14.89 -9.72 5.01
N ALA A 132 15.82 -10.65 5.13
CA ALA A 132 15.93 -11.80 4.23
C ALA A 132 14.64 -12.65 4.20
N HIS A 133 13.84 -12.61 5.26
CA HIS A 133 12.57 -13.34 5.34
C HIS A 133 11.42 -12.63 4.62
N VAL A 134 11.44 -11.30 4.53
CA VAL A 134 10.40 -10.52 3.82
C VAL A 134 10.73 -10.36 2.34
N SER A 135 12.00 -10.21 1.99
CA SER A 135 12.47 -9.93 0.64
C SER A 135 11.89 -10.86 -0.44
N PRO A 136 11.74 -12.20 -0.22
CA PRO A 136 11.13 -13.10 -1.22
C PRO A 136 9.67 -12.78 -1.56
N TYR A 137 8.96 -12.06 -0.69
CA TYR A 137 7.58 -11.61 -0.93
C TYR A 137 7.48 -10.26 -1.63
N LEU A 138 8.61 -9.62 -1.91
CA LEU A 138 8.70 -8.31 -2.56
C LEU A 138 9.48 -8.35 -3.88
N THR A 139 10.28 -9.38 -4.09
CA THR A 139 11.10 -9.60 -5.28
C THR A 139 11.07 -11.07 -5.68
N ALA A 140 11.47 -11.40 -6.88
CA ALA A 140 11.42 -12.77 -7.42
C ALA A 140 10.00 -13.36 -7.44
N LEU A 141 9.00 -12.52 -7.71
CA LEU A 141 7.60 -12.91 -7.68
C LEU A 141 7.21 -13.57 -8.99
N GLU A 142 6.80 -14.84 -8.94
CA GLU A 142 6.37 -15.59 -10.13
C GLU A 142 4.86 -15.60 -10.32
N LYS A 143 4.10 -15.73 -9.22
CA LYS A 143 2.63 -15.89 -9.24
C LYS A 143 2.00 -15.25 -8.00
N ARG A 144 0.70 -14.90 -8.11
CA ARG A 144 -0.13 -14.43 -6.99
C ARG A 144 0.41 -13.19 -6.29
N PHE A 145 0.76 -12.19 -7.08
CA PHE A 145 1.18 -10.88 -6.57
C PHE A 145 0.16 -9.79 -6.94
N THR A 146 0.21 -8.72 -6.20
CA THR A 146 -0.53 -7.49 -6.47
C THR A 146 0.43 -6.41 -6.89
N THR A 147 0.11 -5.71 -7.98
CA THR A 147 0.92 -4.61 -8.52
C THR A 147 0.04 -3.39 -8.76
N TYR A 148 0.53 -2.22 -8.36
CA TYR A 148 -0.10 -0.93 -8.64
C TYR A 148 0.95 0.18 -8.64
N LYS A 149 0.67 1.30 -9.30
CA LYS A 149 1.54 2.50 -9.21
C LYS A 149 1.34 3.18 -7.87
N LEU A 150 2.43 3.61 -7.22
CA LEU A 150 2.38 4.24 -5.90
C LEU A 150 1.48 5.47 -5.87
N GLN A 151 1.37 6.21 -6.97
CA GLN A 151 0.45 7.36 -7.09
C GLN A 151 -1.01 7.03 -6.79
N HIS A 152 -1.46 5.79 -7.02
CA HIS A 152 -2.84 5.40 -6.74
C HIS A 152 -3.16 5.36 -5.23
N THR A 153 -2.15 5.34 -4.38
CA THR A 153 -2.31 5.30 -2.93
C THR A 153 -1.70 6.49 -2.22
N SER A 154 -0.92 7.32 -2.92
CA SER A 154 -0.18 8.42 -2.31
C SER A 154 -1.08 9.49 -1.68
N ALA A 155 -2.25 9.75 -2.25
CA ALA A 155 -3.23 10.71 -1.75
C ALA A 155 -4.16 10.16 -0.66
N LEU A 156 -4.13 8.85 -0.39
CA LEU A 156 -4.98 8.24 0.64
C LEU A 156 -4.58 8.72 2.04
N ARG A 157 -5.60 9.05 2.84
CA ARG A 157 -5.47 9.59 4.20
C ARG A 157 -5.79 8.58 5.28
N SER A 158 -6.34 7.42 4.90
CA SER A 158 -6.72 6.35 5.81
C SER A 158 -5.96 5.06 5.52
N ILE A 159 -5.46 4.41 6.57
CA ILE A 159 -4.87 3.07 6.45
C ILE A 159 -5.91 2.04 6.00
N HIS A 160 -7.17 2.22 6.38
CA HIS A 160 -8.25 1.32 5.95
C HIS A 160 -8.55 1.47 4.47
N SER A 161 -8.52 2.69 3.94
CA SER A 161 -8.65 2.93 2.47
C SER A 161 -7.52 2.29 1.70
N TRP A 162 -6.29 2.41 2.19
CA TRP A 162 -5.14 1.77 1.56
C TRP A 162 -5.27 0.24 1.54
N ARG A 163 -5.63 -0.37 2.67
CA ARG A 163 -5.83 -1.82 2.76
C ARG A 163 -6.97 -2.29 1.88
N LEU A 164 -8.09 -1.55 1.87
CA LEU A 164 -9.21 -1.86 0.98
C LEU A 164 -8.76 -1.79 -0.49
N PHE A 165 -8.04 -0.74 -0.90
CA PHE A 165 -7.50 -0.59 -2.25
C PHE A 165 -6.64 -1.80 -2.65
N GLU A 166 -5.68 -2.21 -1.82
CA GLU A 166 -4.80 -3.36 -2.13
C GLU A 166 -5.60 -4.67 -2.28
N ASN A 167 -6.61 -4.88 -1.43
CA ASN A 167 -7.47 -6.05 -1.54
C ASN A 167 -8.34 -6.02 -2.79
N LEU A 168 -8.91 -4.87 -3.16
CA LEU A 168 -9.64 -4.73 -4.43
C LEU A 168 -8.70 -4.94 -5.63
N LYS A 169 -7.49 -4.37 -5.59
CA LYS A 169 -6.48 -4.52 -6.64
C LYS A 169 -6.08 -5.99 -6.85
N ARG A 170 -5.99 -6.76 -5.78
CA ARG A 170 -5.75 -8.22 -5.85
C ARG A 170 -6.81 -8.97 -6.64
N TRP A 171 -8.06 -8.52 -6.61
CA TRP A 171 -9.20 -9.12 -7.30
C TRP A 171 -9.62 -8.35 -8.57
N GLU A 172 -8.77 -7.48 -9.06
CA GLU A 172 -9.08 -6.60 -10.20
C GLU A 172 -9.53 -7.37 -11.44
N SER A 173 -8.90 -8.51 -11.73
CA SER A 173 -9.25 -9.33 -12.90
C SER A 173 -10.68 -9.87 -12.89
N THR A 174 -11.27 -10.03 -11.70
CA THR A 174 -12.65 -10.51 -11.54
C THR A 174 -13.66 -9.39 -11.27
N GLY A 175 -13.17 -8.21 -10.86
CA GLY A 175 -14.02 -7.10 -10.42
C GLY A 175 -14.87 -7.40 -9.19
N LYS A 176 -14.54 -8.50 -8.46
CA LYS A 176 -15.34 -8.99 -7.35
C LYS A 176 -14.48 -9.57 -6.24
N TRP A 177 -14.69 -9.12 -5.02
CA TRP A 177 -14.08 -9.68 -3.82
C TRP A 177 -15.17 -10.15 -2.86
N ILE A 178 -15.17 -11.45 -2.58
CA ILE A 178 -16.05 -12.09 -1.57
C ILE A 178 -15.14 -12.49 -0.42
N VAL A 179 -15.47 -12.02 0.79
CA VAL A 179 -14.63 -12.21 1.97
C VAL A 179 -15.51 -12.55 3.18
N SER A 180 -15.07 -13.48 4.02
CA SER A 180 -15.71 -13.71 5.31
C SER A 180 -15.53 -12.50 6.22
N ILE A 181 -16.42 -12.31 7.17
CA ILE A 181 -16.32 -11.19 8.10
C ILE A 181 -15.05 -11.30 8.97
N GLU A 182 -14.66 -12.52 9.32
CA GLU A 182 -13.45 -12.82 10.08
C GLU A 182 -12.18 -12.45 9.28
N GLU A 183 -12.09 -12.90 8.02
CA GLU A 183 -10.97 -12.53 7.13
C GLU A 183 -10.94 -11.02 6.89
N PHE A 184 -12.11 -10.38 6.69
CA PHE A 184 -12.19 -8.93 6.54
C PHE A 184 -11.64 -8.18 7.76
N HIS A 185 -12.01 -8.60 8.98
CA HIS A 185 -11.46 -8.04 10.21
C HIS A 185 -9.93 -8.18 10.27
N GLN A 186 -9.42 -9.33 9.85
CA GLN A 186 -7.97 -9.59 9.84
C GLN A 186 -7.23 -8.69 8.84
N VAL A 187 -7.66 -8.65 7.57
CA VAL A 187 -6.98 -7.87 6.53
C VAL A 187 -7.12 -6.36 6.74
N MET A 188 -8.25 -5.91 7.31
CA MET A 188 -8.44 -4.51 7.66
C MET A 188 -7.82 -4.12 9.01
N GLU A 189 -7.35 -5.12 9.78
CA GLU A 189 -6.88 -4.96 11.18
C GLU A 189 -7.88 -4.17 12.03
N ALA A 190 -9.13 -4.53 11.87
CA ALA A 190 -10.22 -3.90 12.61
C ALA A 190 -10.09 -4.19 14.11
N GLY A 191 -10.10 -3.15 14.92
CA GLY A 191 -10.04 -3.28 16.39
C GLY A 191 -11.21 -4.08 16.96
N LYS A 192 -11.06 -4.60 18.19
CA LYS A 192 -12.10 -5.44 18.83
C LYS A 192 -13.50 -4.83 18.81
N SER A 193 -13.62 -3.53 19.05
CA SER A 193 -14.91 -2.83 19.01
C SER A 193 -15.62 -2.93 17.66
N TYR A 194 -14.86 -2.96 16.57
CA TYR A 194 -15.40 -3.14 15.21
C TYR A 194 -15.72 -4.61 14.91
N GLN A 195 -14.97 -5.55 15.50
CA GLN A 195 -15.22 -6.99 15.35
C GLN A 195 -16.52 -7.40 16.04
N GLU A 196 -16.83 -6.78 17.17
CA GLU A 196 -18.02 -7.06 17.97
C GLU A 196 -19.27 -6.32 17.48
N ASN A 197 -19.10 -5.24 16.72
CA ASN A 197 -20.21 -4.39 16.28
C ASN A 197 -20.11 -4.03 14.79
N PHE A 198 -20.87 -4.74 13.96
CA PHE A 198 -20.88 -4.53 12.51
C PHE A 198 -21.33 -3.11 12.12
N ALA A 199 -22.23 -2.47 12.88
CA ALA A 199 -22.66 -1.09 12.58
C ALA A 199 -21.50 -0.11 12.75
N GLN A 200 -20.64 -0.32 13.74
CA GLN A 200 -19.42 0.47 13.93
C GLN A 200 -18.38 0.19 12.82
N LEU A 201 -18.16 -1.09 12.48
CA LEU A 201 -17.30 -1.47 11.37
C LEU A 201 -17.75 -0.80 10.06
N ARG A 202 -19.05 -0.88 9.77
CA ARG A 202 -19.66 -0.23 8.61
C ARG A 202 -19.37 1.27 8.59
N LYS A 203 -19.76 1.97 9.68
CA LYS A 203 -19.73 3.43 9.78
C LYS A 203 -18.32 4.01 9.75
N TRP A 204 -17.35 3.35 10.42
CA TRP A 204 -16.03 3.93 10.67
C TRP A 204 -14.90 3.31 9.87
N VAL A 205 -15.12 2.14 9.25
CA VAL A 205 -14.10 1.45 8.47
C VAL A 205 -14.53 1.33 7.00
N ILE A 206 -15.67 0.68 6.74
CA ILE A 206 -16.04 0.33 5.36
C ILE A 206 -16.49 1.56 4.56
N GLU A 207 -17.50 2.28 5.04
CA GLU A 207 -18.07 3.41 4.30
C GLU A 207 -17.07 4.54 4.06
N PRO A 208 -16.24 4.96 5.04
CA PRO A 208 -15.22 5.97 4.80
C PRO A 208 -14.16 5.52 3.79
N ALA A 209 -13.73 4.24 3.88
CA ALA A 209 -12.75 3.71 2.94
C ALA A 209 -13.29 3.64 1.50
N VAL A 210 -14.52 3.14 1.34
CA VAL A 210 -15.18 3.10 0.03
C VAL A 210 -15.38 4.50 -0.54
N LYS A 211 -15.81 5.46 0.30
CA LYS A 211 -15.98 6.86 -0.11
C LYS A 211 -14.66 7.44 -0.61
N GLU A 212 -13.58 7.30 0.17
CA GLU A 212 -12.27 7.84 -0.19
C GLU A 212 -11.75 7.24 -1.50
N LEU A 213 -11.91 5.93 -1.72
CA LEU A 213 -11.49 5.28 -2.96
C LEU A 213 -12.31 5.70 -4.17
N ARG A 214 -13.59 5.98 -4.01
CA ARG A 214 -14.42 6.56 -5.09
C ARG A 214 -13.96 7.96 -5.47
N GLU A 215 -13.62 8.79 -4.47
CA GLU A 215 -13.23 10.19 -4.68
C GLU A 215 -11.80 10.33 -5.23
N ILE A 216 -10.85 9.51 -4.74
CA ILE A 216 -9.42 9.64 -5.07
C ILE A 216 -9.01 8.75 -6.25
N ASN A 217 -9.54 7.53 -6.31
CA ASN A 217 -9.16 6.55 -7.33
C ASN A 217 -10.18 6.42 -8.44
N GLU A 218 -11.29 7.15 -8.38
CA GLU A 218 -12.40 7.06 -9.34
C GLU A 218 -12.88 5.62 -9.56
N LEU A 219 -12.87 4.80 -8.49
CA LEU A 219 -13.34 3.42 -8.54
C LEU A 219 -14.84 3.37 -8.32
N GLU A 220 -15.57 2.74 -9.23
CA GLU A 220 -16.96 2.37 -8.99
C GLU A 220 -16.98 1.15 -8.05
N ILE A 221 -17.20 1.38 -6.77
CA ILE A 221 -17.24 0.33 -5.75
C ILE A 221 -18.67 0.22 -5.21
N ASN A 222 -19.25 -0.96 -5.27
CA ASN A 222 -20.46 -1.32 -4.54
C ASN A 222 -20.15 -2.43 -3.57
N TRP A 223 -20.85 -2.46 -2.44
CA TRP A 223 -20.67 -3.52 -1.46
C TRP A 223 -21.97 -3.85 -0.76
N VAL A 224 -22.13 -5.14 -0.41
CA VAL A 224 -23.30 -5.64 0.34
C VAL A 224 -22.86 -6.61 1.42
N PRO A 225 -23.48 -6.53 2.63
CA PRO A 225 -23.33 -7.54 3.66
C PRO A 225 -24.21 -8.73 3.36
N VAL A 226 -23.69 -9.93 3.52
CA VAL A 226 -24.45 -11.18 3.42
C VAL A 226 -24.61 -11.78 4.82
N LYS A 227 -25.84 -11.97 5.23
CA LYS A 227 -26.16 -12.57 6.54
C LYS A 227 -25.99 -14.08 6.50
N MET A 228 -25.47 -14.62 7.59
CA MET A 228 -25.44 -16.04 7.92
C MET A 228 -26.18 -16.18 9.26
N GLY A 229 -27.45 -16.58 9.18
CA GLY A 229 -28.38 -16.51 10.32
C GLY A 229 -28.68 -15.05 10.71
N ARG A 230 -28.45 -14.72 11.98
CA ARG A 230 -28.73 -13.36 12.51
C ARG A 230 -27.57 -12.37 12.34
N LYS A 231 -26.38 -12.84 12.02
CA LYS A 231 -25.17 -12.03 11.92
C LYS A 231 -24.73 -11.88 10.47
N VAL A 232 -23.96 -10.84 10.18
CA VAL A 232 -23.25 -10.71 8.92
C VAL A 232 -22.08 -11.71 8.91
N GLY A 233 -22.07 -12.61 7.94
CA GLY A 233 -21.03 -13.62 7.81
C GLY A 233 -20.06 -13.35 6.65
N ARG A 234 -20.48 -12.57 5.65
CA ARG A 234 -19.65 -12.25 4.48
C ARG A 234 -19.89 -10.83 4.01
N LEU A 235 -18.90 -10.28 3.32
CA LEU A 235 -19.02 -9.05 2.54
C LEU A 235 -18.74 -9.38 1.07
N VAL A 236 -19.48 -8.74 0.18
CA VAL A 236 -19.28 -8.84 -1.27
C VAL A 236 -19.03 -7.44 -1.78
N PHE A 237 -17.85 -7.23 -2.31
CA PHE A 237 -17.49 -6.01 -3.02
C PHE A 237 -17.54 -6.30 -4.52
N THR A 238 -18.17 -5.41 -5.28
CA THR A 238 -18.10 -5.39 -6.74
C THR A 238 -17.53 -4.05 -7.16
N PHE A 239 -16.58 -4.05 -8.05
CA PHE A 239 -15.86 -2.85 -8.41
C PHE A 239 -15.34 -2.96 -9.85
N LYS A 240 -15.19 -1.83 -10.48
CA LYS A 240 -14.49 -1.69 -11.74
C LYS A 240 -13.71 -0.37 -11.72
N PRO A 241 -12.59 -0.29 -12.46
CA PRO A 241 -12.02 0.99 -12.76
C PRO A 241 -13.10 1.84 -13.43
N THR A 242 -13.24 3.08 -13.05
CA THR A 242 -13.95 4.03 -13.87
C THR A 242 -13.18 4.08 -15.18
N ASP A 243 -13.85 3.86 -16.30
CA ASP A 243 -13.22 3.94 -17.62
C ASP A 243 -12.59 5.33 -17.76
N GLN A 244 -11.35 5.45 -17.31
CA GLN A 244 -10.56 6.62 -17.58
C GLN A 244 -10.22 6.58 -19.06
N LEU A 245 -11.06 7.30 -19.81
CA LEU A 245 -10.76 7.85 -21.10
C LEU A 245 -10.42 6.82 -22.18
N SER A 246 -11.40 6.30 -22.82
CA SER A 246 -11.42 6.47 -24.25
C SER A 246 -11.20 7.97 -24.52
N LEU A 247 -9.92 8.37 -24.63
CA LEU A 247 -9.58 9.58 -25.35
C LEU A 247 -10.38 9.51 -26.64
N PRO A 248 -11.23 10.51 -26.97
CA PRO A 248 -11.83 10.52 -28.27
C PRO A 248 -10.67 10.45 -29.26
N LEU A 249 -10.58 9.36 -30.01
CA LEU A 249 -9.78 9.28 -31.20
C LEU A 249 -10.21 10.49 -32.02
N SER A 250 -9.41 11.55 -31.97
CA SER A 250 -9.59 12.70 -32.83
C SER A 250 -9.63 12.14 -34.24
N LEU A 251 -10.82 12.16 -34.79
CA LEU A 251 -11.10 12.08 -36.20
C LEU A 251 -10.19 13.09 -36.92
N ASN A 252 -9.03 12.65 -37.35
CA ASN A 252 -8.36 13.21 -38.50
C ASN A 252 -8.73 12.30 -39.67
N ALA A 253 -9.99 12.47 -40.11
CA ALA A 253 -10.37 12.05 -41.42
C ALA A 253 -10.25 13.27 -42.33
N ALA A 254 -9.48 13.10 -43.37
CA ALA A 254 -9.64 13.69 -44.72
C ALA A 254 -9.51 15.22 -44.85
N GLN A 255 -8.46 15.66 -45.46
CA GLN A 255 -8.52 16.08 -46.88
C GLN A 255 -7.09 16.18 -47.44
#